data_570a6945c310914a4ee2f5e090fcc58c
#
_entry.id   570a6945c310914a4ee2f5e090fcc58c
#
_cell.length_a   1.000
_cell.length_b   1.000
_cell.length_c   1.000
_cell.angle_alpha   90.00
_cell.angle_beta   90.00
_cell.angle_gamma   90.00
#
_symmetry.space_group_name_H-M   'P 1'
#
loop_
_entity.id
_entity.type
_entity.pdbx_description
1 polymer ?
#
loop_
_entity_poly.entity_id
_entity_poly.type
_entity_poly.pdbx_seq_one_letter_code
_entity_poly.pdbx_strand_id
1 'polypeptide(L)'
;MKTKCCKVLMITVAALLALTGSPLRAQPDKIVLDSSKVSGGRTRPAVTLPHNKHVEGGLSCKDCHHIYENGKNILDESKLEEGNQNIRCSACHGPKFRLNLEQAFHNQCMGCHTRYQKEKKKMGPRFCGECHVKK
;
A
#
# COMPACT_ATOMS: atom_id res chain seq x y z
N MET A 1 22.48 -41.49 -30.12
CA MET A 1 22.46 -39.99 -30.31
C MET A 1 21.21 -39.28 -29.76
N LYS A 2 20.05 -39.97 -29.62
CA LYS A 2 18.78 -39.33 -29.14
C LYS A 2 18.79 -38.89 -27.66
N THR A 3 19.49 -39.58 -26.78
CA THR A 3 19.50 -39.27 -25.32
C THR A 3 20.31 -38.02 -24.92
N LYS A 4 21.34 -37.65 -25.71
CA LYS A 4 22.14 -36.46 -25.43
C LYS A 4 21.39 -35.16 -25.77
N CYS A 5 20.60 -35.17 -26.85
CA CYS A 5 19.83 -34.01 -27.30
C CYS A 5 18.71 -33.68 -26.30
N CYS A 6 18.06 -34.69 -25.71
CA CYS A 6 17.00 -34.47 -24.71
C CYS A 6 17.55 -33.88 -23.38
N LYS A 7 18.74 -34.33 -22.93
CA LYS A 7 19.40 -33.79 -21.72
C LYS A 7 19.83 -32.34 -21.90
N VAL A 8 20.37 -31.96 -23.06
CA VAL A 8 20.76 -30.56 -23.35
C VAL A 8 19.53 -29.67 -23.40
N LEU A 9 18.43 -30.12 -24.01
CA LEU A 9 17.17 -29.35 -24.06
C LEU A 9 16.58 -29.14 -22.67
N MET A 10 16.60 -30.15 -21.81
CA MET A 10 16.11 -30.04 -20.42
C MET A 10 16.95 -29.05 -19.58
N ILE A 11 18.26 -29.04 -19.76
CA ILE A 11 19.16 -28.13 -19.04
C ILE A 11 18.95 -26.67 -19.51
N THR A 12 18.75 -26.45 -20.81
CA THR A 12 18.50 -25.09 -21.34
C THR A 12 17.16 -24.55 -20.91
N VAL A 13 16.09 -25.35 -20.87
CA VAL A 13 14.78 -24.93 -20.37
C VAL A 13 14.81 -24.62 -18.87
N ALA A 14 15.50 -25.43 -18.07
CA ALA A 14 15.67 -25.18 -16.64
C ALA A 14 16.48 -23.88 -16.36
N ALA A 15 17.51 -23.61 -17.16
CA ALA A 15 18.29 -22.38 -17.06
C ALA A 15 17.50 -21.14 -17.48
N LEU A 16 16.65 -21.22 -18.50
CA LEU A 16 15.75 -20.11 -18.89
C LEU A 16 14.71 -19.80 -17.81
N LEU A 17 14.13 -20.81 -17.18
CA LEU A 17 13.16 -20.64 -16.09
C LEU A 17 13.79 -20.02 -14.82
N ALA A 18 15.07 -20.29 -14.56
CA ALA A 18 15.79 -19.69 -13.44
C ALA A 18 16.10 -18.19 -13.64
N LEU A 19 16.18 -17.72 -14.88
CA LEU A 19 16.50 -16.33 -15.23
C LEU A 19 15.29 -15.39 -15.21
N THR A 20 14.06 -15.92 -15.18
CA THR A 20 12.83 -15.09 -15.18
C THR A 20 12.26 -14.85 -13.79
N GLY A 21 12.88 -15.35 -12.75
CA GLY A 21 12.49 -15.12 -11.36
C GLY A 21 12.86 -13.74 -10.89
N SER A 22 12.14 -12.70 -11.34
CA SER A 22 12.14 -11.42 -10.61
C SER A 22 11.69 -11.73 -9.19
N PRO A 23 12.41 -11.27 -8.14
CA PRO A 23 11.93 -11.42 -6.78
C PRO A 23 10.58 -10.72 -6.68
N LEU A 24 9.51 -11.49 -6.50
CA LEU A 24 8.22 -10.96 -6.08
C LEU A 24 8.46 -10.28 -4.73
N ARG A 25 8.68 -8.97 -4.73
CA ARG A 25 8.72 -8.17 -3.51
C ARG A 25 7.31 -8.18 -2.96
N ALA A 26 7.07 -9.05 -1.99
CA ALA A 26 5.83 -9.06 -1.24
C ALA A 26 5.72 -7.73 -0.50
N GLN A 27 4.62 -7.02 -0.72
CA GLN A 27 4.30 -5.84 0.07
C GLN A 27 4.00 -6.28 1.51
N PRO A 28 4.32 -5.45 2.54
CA PRO A 28 4.08 -5.84 3.92
C PRO A 28 2.58 -6.04 4.19
N ASP A 29 2.24 -7.16 4.82
CA ASP A 29 0.85 -7.49 5.17
C ASP A 29 0.20 -6.45 6.08
N LYS A 30 0.99 -5.86 6.97
CA LYS A 30 0.57 -4.86 7.95
C LYS A 30 1.55 -3.71 7.97
N ILE A 31 1.02 -2.50 7.98
CA ILE A 31 1.79 -1.26 8.05
C ILE A 31 1.39 -0.52 9.32
N VAL A 32 2.37 -0.15 10.14
CA VAL A 32 2.15 0.70 11.31
C VAL A 32 2.27 2.16 10.89
N LEU A 33 1.14 2.87 10.98
CA LEU A 33 1.04 4.29 10.69
C LEU A 33 1.30 5.07 11.98
N ASP A 34 2.54 5.48 12.16
CA ASP A 34 3.00 6.32 13.27
C ASP A 34 3.51 7.65 12.74
N SER A 35 2.71 8.70 12.90
CA SER A 35 3.05 10.05 12.46
C SER A 35 3.69 10.91 13.54
N SER A 36 4.05 10.34 14.69
CA SER A 36 4.58 11.09 15.85
C SER A 36 5.77 12.00 15.52
N LYS A 37 6.66 11.54 14.63
CA LYS A 37 7.84 12.29 14.19
C LYS A 37 7.50 13.47 13.27
N VAL A 38 6.38 13.40 12.54
CA VAL A 38 5.96 14.42 11.57
C VAL A 38 5.02 15.44 12.20
N SER A 39 4.17 15.00 13.13
CA SER A 39 3.10 15.81 13.73
C SER A 39 3.52 16.47 15.07
N GLY A 40 4.78 16.34 15.48
CA GLY A 40 5.24 16.92 16.75
C GLY A 40 4.75 16.19 18.01
N GLY A 41 4.29 14.94 17.86
CA GLY A 41 3.80 14.10 18.94
C GLY A 41 2.55 13.33 18.55
N ARG A 42 2.15 12.36 19.40
CA ARG A 42 0.94 11.57 19.24
C ARG A 42 -0.09 11.95 20.31
N THR A 43 -1.30 12.21 19.88
CA THR A 43 -2.46 12.35 20.78
C THR A 43 -3.23 11.03 20.93
N ARG A 44 -3.02 10.07 20.00
CA ARG A 44 -3.68 8.76 19.96
C ARG A 44 -2.68 7.65 19.61
N PRO A 45 -2.95 6.39 19.95
CA PRO A 45 -2.12 5.25 19.53
C PRO A 45 -1.91 5.20 18.02
N ALA A 46 -0.77 4.64 17.58
CA ALA A 46 -0.51 4.38 16.17
C ALA A 46 -1.54 3.41 15.58
N VAL A 47 -1.88 3.59 14.32
CA VAL A 47 -2.84 2.73 13.61
C VAL A 47 -2.09 1.60 12.91
N THR A 48 -2.58 0.36 13.04
CA THR A 48 -2.10 -0.77 12.23
C THR A 48 -3.04 -0.96 11.04
N LEU A 49 -2.53 -0.64 9.85
CA LEU A 49 -3.23 -0.87 8.58
C LEU A 49 -2.98 -2.31 8.13
N PRO A 50 -4.01 -3.17 8.01
CA PRO A 50 -3.88 -4.50 7.40
C PRO A 50 -3.89 -4.34 5.87
N HIS A 51 -2.72 -4.01 5.30
CA HIS A 51 -2.56 -3.65 3.89
C HIS A 51 -3.02 -4.77 2.95
N ASN A 52 -2.63 -6.03 3.24
CA ASN A 52 -3.04 -7.20 2.47
C ASN A 52 -4.56 -7.36 2.35
N LYS A 53 -5.33 -7.08 3.44
CA LYS A 53 -6.79 -7.17 3.40
C LYS A 53 -7.44 -6.19 2.41
N HIS A 54 -6.81 -5.05 2.16
CA HIS A 54 -7.29 -4.07 1.19
C HIS A 54 -7.03 -4.57 -0.23
N VAL A 55 -5.85 -5.12 -0.50
CA VAL A 55 -5.49 -5.72 -1.79
C VAL A 55 -6.35 -6.95 -2.09
N GLU A 56 -6.50 -7.87 -1.14
CA GLU A 56 -7.38 -9.05 -1.24
C GLU A 56 -8.85 -8.66 -1.41
N GLY A 57 -9.23 -7.50 -0.89
CA GLY A 57 -10.57 -6.91 -1.06
C GLY A 57 -10.81 -6.32 -2.45
N GLY A 58 -9.83 -6.39 -3.36
CA GLY A 58 -9.94 -5.93 -4.75
C GLY A 58 -9.65 -4.44 -4.94
N LEU A 59 -9.02 -3.76 -3.96
CA LEU A 59 -8.58 -2.38 -4.12
C LEU A 59 -7.28 -2.32 -4.93
N SER A 60 -7.20 -1.37 -5.84
CA SER A 60 -5.97 -1.06 -6.58
C SER A 60 -5.02 -0.21 -5.73
N CYS A 61 -3.73 -0.21 -6.08
CA CYS A 61 -2.75 0.65 -5.43
C CYS A 61 -3.16 2.13 -5.51
N LYS A 62 -3.73 2.54 -6.63
CA LYS A 62 -4.16 3.93 -6.89
C LYS A 62 -5.42 4.36 -6.13
N ASP A 63 -6.14 3.45 -5.49
CA ASP A 63 -7.25 3.80 -4.61
C ASP A 63 -6.78 4.50 -3.33
N CYS A 64 -5.52 4.23 -2.92
CA CYS A 64 -4.90 4.85 -1.75
C CYS A 64 -3.71 5.74 -2.12
N HIS A 65 -2.81 5.26 -2.99
CA HIS A 65 -1.63 5.98 -3.40
C HIS A 65 -1.92 6.87 -4.61
N HIS A 66 -1.47 8.13 -4.56
CA HIS A 66 -1.74 9.08 -5.62
C HIS A 66 -0.62 10.11 -5.77
N ILE A 67 -0.43 10.52 -7.00
CA ILE A 67 0.26 11.75 -7.40
C ILE A 67 -0.64 12.41 -8.43
N TYR A 68 -1.23 13.55 -8.10
CA TYR A 68 -2.14 14.22 -9.01
C TYR A 68 -1.44 15.29 -9.84
N GLU A 69 -1.64 15.19 -11.15
CA GLU A 69 -1.29 16.23 -12.10
C GLU A 69 -2.49 16.49 -13.01
N ASN A 70 -2.89 17.77 -13.12
CA ASN A 70 -4.06 18.18 -13.91
C ASN A 70 -5.34 17.37 -13.61
N GLY A 71 -5.56 17.02 -12.33
CA GLY A 71 -6.73 16.26 -11.87
C GLY A 71 -6.68 14.75 -12.13
N LYS A 72 -5.61 14.24 -12.75
CA LYS A 72 -5.41 12.80 -13.02
C LYS A 72 -4.37 12.22 -12.06
N ASN A 73 -4.64 11.03 -11.52
CA ASN A 73 -3.65 10.28 -10.76
C ASN A 73 -2.62 9.65 -11.71
N ILE A 74 -1.42 10.22 -11.74
CA ILE A 74 -0.30 9.79 -12.60
C ILE A 74 0.69 8.88 -11.89
N LEU A 75 0.37 8.40 -10.69
CA LEU A 75 1.28 7.55 -9.93
C LEU A 75 1.78 6.37 -10.77
N ASP A 76 3.09 6.20 -10.80
CA ASP A 76 3.78 5.01 -11.32
C ASP A 76 3.86 3.96 -10.20
N GLU A 77 3.12 2.87 -10.33
CA GLU A 77 3.05 1.81 -9.31
C GLU A 77 4.39 1.09 -9.12
N SER A 78 5.29 1.12 -10.10
CA SER A 78 6.65 0.58 -9.97
C SER A 78 7.49 1.29 -8.91
N LYS A 79 7.07 2.49 -8.51
CA LYS A 79 7.72 3.29 -7.45
C LYS A 79 7.22 2.94 -6.04
N LEU A 80 6.19 2.09 -5.93
CA LEU A 80 5.63 1.65 -4.64
C LEU A 80 6.52 0.57 -4.01
N GLU A 81 7.76 0.93 -3.69
CA GLU A 81 8.73 0.06 -3.04
C GLU A 81 8.80 0.33 -1.53
N GLU A 82 9.01 -0.73 -0.75
CA GLU A 82 9.25 -0.59 0.69
C GLU A 82 10.48 0.30 0.95
N GLY A 83 10.35 1.25 1.88
CA GLY A 83 11.42 2.20 2.20
C GLY A 83 11.45 3.46 1.33
N ASN A 84 10.74 3.52 0.22
CA ASN A 84 10.64 4.75 -0.57
C ASN A 84 9.86 5.82 0.20
N GLN A 85 10.56 6.89 0.61
CA GLN A 85 9.94 7.98 1.39
C GLN A 85 9.00 8.84 0.55
N ASN A 86 9.22 8.93 -0.76
CA ASN A 86 8.47 9.81 -1.66
C ASN A 86 7.03 9.36 -1.90
N ILE A 87 6.71 8.09 -1.62
CA ILE A 87 5.35 7.54 -1.73
C ILE A 87 4.55 7.65 -0.43
N ARG A 88 5.16 8.14 0.65
CA ARG A 88 4.47 8.30 1.94
C ARG A 88 3.56 9.51 1.90
N CYS A 89 2.41 9.42 2.56
CA CYS A 89 1.49 10.54 2.69
C CYS A 89 2.18 11.81 3.21
N SER A 90 3.13 11.65 4.15
CA SER A 90 3.89 12.75 4.75
C SER A 90 4.85 13.46 3.80
N ALA A 91 5.18 12.89 2.64
CA ALA A 91 6.02 13.56 1.65
C ALA A 91 5.33 14.80 1.06
N CYS A 92 4.00 14.74 0.92
CA CYS A 92 3.20 15.83 0.38
C CYS A 92 2.28 16.47 1.43
N HIS A 93 1.74 15.68 2.37
CA HIS A 93 0.78 16.14 3.38
C HIS A 93 1.50 16.56 4.68
N GLY A 94 2.33 17.59 4.61
CA GLY A 94 3.04 18.15 5.77
C GLY A 94 2.16 19.08 6.62
N PRO A 95 2.67 19.55 7.79
CA PRO A 95 1.89 20.39 8.73
C PRO A 95 1.41 21.72 8.15
N LYS A 96 2.11 22.24 7.16
CA LYS A 96 1.82 23.54 6.53
C LYS A 96 0.87 23.43 5.32
N PHE A 97 0.52 22.24 4.90
CA PHE A 97 -0.38 22.05 3.77
C PHE A 97 -1.84 22.20 4.21
N ARG A 98 -2.69 22.71 3.31
CA ARG A 98 -4.13 22.86 3.54
C ARG A 98 -4.79 21.54 3.95
N LEU A 99 -4.36 20.42 3.36
CA LEU A 99 -4.71 19.07 3.76
C LEU A 99 -3.49 18.46 4.45
N ASN A 100 -3.42 18.61 5.76
CA ASN A 100 -2.32 18.05 6.55
C ASN A 100 -2.40 16.51 6.65
N LEU A 101 -1.37 15.89 7.23
CA LEU A 101 -1.23 14.44 7.28
C LEU A 101 -2.38 13.75 8.02
N GLU A 102 -2.87 14.32 9.14
CA GLU A 102 -4.00 13.79 9.90
C GLU A 102 -5.27 13.77 9.06
N GLN A 103 -5.57 14.91 8.43
CA GLN A 103 -6.74 15.03 7.55
C GLN A 103 -6.63 14.12 6.32
N ALA A 104 -5.44 13.98 5.74
CA ALA A 104 -5.21 13.08 4.62
C ALA A 104 -5.56 11.63 4.97
N PHE A 105 -5.08 11.12 6.10
CA PHE A 105 -5.41 9.77 6.57
C PHE A 105 -6.91 9.63 6.89
N HIS A 106 -7.49 10.57 7.64
CA HIS A 106 -8.90 10.49 8.01
C HIS A 106 -9.81 10.53 6.78
N ASN A 107 -9.55 11.43 5.84
CA ASN A 107 -10.34 11.53 4.61
C ASN A 107 -10.21 10.27 3.75
N GLN A 108 -9.01 9.72 3.62
CA GLN A 108 -8.77 8.52 2.83
C GLN A 108 -9.45 7.29 3.45
N CYS A 109 -9.16 7.00 4.71
CA CYS A 109 -9.66 5.78 5.37
C CYS A 109 -11.15 5.87 5.67
N MET A 110 -11.58 6.89 6.42
CA MET A 110 -12.98 7.02 6.84
C MET A 110 -13.91 7.34 5.67
N GLY A 111 -13.44 8.13 4.71
CA GLY A 111 -14.21 8.46 3.51
C GLY A 111 -14.54 7.21 2.69
N CYS A 112 -13.54 6.35 2.45
CA CYS A 112 -13.73 5.09 1.75
C CYS A 112 -14.64 4.13 2.55
N HIS A 113 -14.36 3.90 3.83
CA HIS A 113 -15.15 2.99 4.69
C HIS A 113 -16.61 3.45 4.81
N THR A 114 -16.87 4.75 4.86
CA THR A 114 -18.23 5.32 4.87
C THR A 114 -18.96 5.08 3.55
N ARG A 115 -18.25 5.23 2.41
CA ARG A 115 -18.81 4.96 1.08
C ARG A 115 -19.18 3.49 0.93
N TYR A 116 -18.28 2.57 1.32
CA TYR A 116 -18.53 1.13 1.27
C TYR A 116 -19.73 0.71 2.13
N GLN A 117 -19.92 1.34 3.30
CA GLN A 117 -21.12 1.11 4.11
C GLN A 117 -22.40 1.49 3.37
N LYS A 118 -22.44 2.66 2.74
CA LYS A 118 -23.60 3.12 1.98
C LYS A 118 -23.93 2.17 0.83
N GLU A 119 -22.91 1.58 0.21
CA GLU A 119 -23.05 0.59 -0.85
C GLU A 119 -23.35 -0.83 -0.34
N LYS A 120 -23.59 -1.01 0.97
CA LYS A 120 -23.83 -2.30 1.64
C LYS A 120 -22.72 -3.33 1.40
N LYS A 121 -21.50 -2.86 1.15
CA LYS A 121 -20.30 -3.68 1.01
C LYS A 121 -19.69 -3.96 2.40
N LYS A 122 -18.74 -4.89 2.45
CA LYS A 122 -17.97 -5.21 3.66
C LYS A 122 -17.26 -3.96 4.17
N MET A 123 -17.55 -3.55 5.41
CA MET A 123 -17.06 -2.30 5.99
C MET A 123 -15.73 -2.48 6.72
N GLY A 124 -14.90 -1.42 6.69
CA GLY A 124 -13.80 -1.22 7.60
C GLY A 124 -14.18 -0.37 8.83
N PRO A 125 -13.26 -0.20 9.79
CA PRO A 125 -13.44 0.62 10.98
C PRO A 125 -13.66 2.09 10.62
N ARG A 126 -14.50 2.80 11.40
CA ARG A 126 -14.84 4.22 11.19
C ARG A 126 -14.75 5.08 12.43
N PHE A 127 -14.73 4.47 13.60
CA PHE A 127 -14.66 5.19 14.86
C PHE A 127 -13.23 5.25 15.39
N CYS A 128 -12.92 6.29 16.14
CA CYS A 128 -11.57 6.54 16.66
C CYS A 128 -10.93 5.31 17.32
N GLY A 129 -11.65 4.66 18.21
CA GLY A 129 -11.17 3.51 18.98
C GLY A 129 -11.03 2.22 18.18
N GLU A 130 -11.64 2.12 17.01
CA GLU A 130 -11.51 0.95 16.12
C GLU A 130 -10.20 0.98 15.33
N CYS A 131 -9.68 2.19 15.07
CA CYS A 131 -8.40 2.41 14.39
C CYS A 131 -7.26 2.63 15.39
N HIS A 132 -7.49 3.48 16.40
CA HIS A 132 -6.52 3.84 17.43
C HIS A 132 -6.65 2.93 18.66
N VAL A 133 -6.30 1.66 18.49
CA VAL A 133 -6.42 0.66 19.55
C VAL A 133 -5.25 0.78 20.54
N LYS A 134 -5.56 0.91 21.83
CA LYS A 134 -4.55 0.74 22.89
C LYS A 134 -4.14 -0.73 22.94
N LYS A 135 -2.86 -1.01 22.84
CA LYS A 135 -2.28 -2.33 23.12
C LYS A 135 -2.04 -2.47 24.60
#